data_a31cab4f27e4f4025af8017b69e0e1ac
#
_entry.id   a31cab4f27e4f4025af8017b69e0e1ac
#
_cell.length_a   1.000
_cell.length_b   1.000
_cell.length_c   1.000
_cell.angle_alpha   90.00
_cell.angle_beta   90.00
_cell.angle_gamma   90.00
#
_symmetry.space_group_name_H-M   'P 1'
#
loop_
_entity.id
_entity.type
_entity.pdbx_description
1 polymer ?
#
loop_
_entity_poly.entity_id
_entity_poly.type
_entity_poly.pdbx_seq_one_letter_code
_entity_poly.pdbx_strand_id
1 'polypeptide(L)'
;MSALDIDVLVVGGGPAGLYAAECLASRGISTLVCEEHARVGAPVHCTGILASESFDALGLPRDATLNSLTTAQFVSPSGSRIPYSTPEPMAAVIDRAAFDQALARRAEAAGAEIRVGTRVSVVETGPAVVRALVGESWISARLLVMACGANYAFQRRFGLGLPRGYLHTAQRELPARHLGDVEMHFGHDIAPGGFAWAVPIVRESGTYVRVGVMSGRDPLGGYARMLERVAGPWGITDTLGPPRQKLLPLGAIDRTYADRTLVVGDAAGLVKPTTGGGIHYSILSAKLASHVAASALESDRLDAETLASYERAWRDQLGEEFTEQRSLRDLVTRLSDREIDSFFELARTDGIMPIVRKTAQFNQHRHLIRALLRHPPARKILFRSILG
;
A
#
# COMPACT_ATOMS: atom_id res chain seq x y z
N MET A 1 -20.83 -11.77 34.47
CA MET A 1 -20.15 -10.99 33.42
C MET A 1 -18.74 -11.53 33.35
N SER A 2 -18.31 -12.17 32.26
CA SER A 2 -16.89 -12.49 32.08
C SER A 2 -16.10 -11.18 32.03
N ALA A 3 -14.99 -11.11 32.75
CA ALA A 3 -14.07 -9.97 32.66
C ALA A 3 -13.71 -9.72 31.19
N LEU A 4 -13.62 -8.44 30.81
CA LEU A 4 -13.09 -8.09 29.50
C LEU A 4 -11.64 -8.54 29.46
N ASP A 5 -11.26 -9.30 28.41
CA ASP A 5 -9.92 -9.83 28.32
C ASP A 5 -8.91 -8.71 27.96
N ILE A 6 -9.33 -7.75 27.12
CA ILE A 6 -8.48 -6.67 26.59
C ILE A 6 -9.32 -5.42 26.23
N ASP A 7 -8.66 -4.27 26.09
CA ASP A 7 -9.30 -3.06 25.56
C ASP A 7 -9.44 -3.11 24.05
N VAL A 8 -8.35 -3.43 23.33
CA VAL A 8 -8.32 -3.41 21.86
C VAL A 8 -7.81 -4.72 21.29
N LEU A 9 -8.61 -5.32 20.41
CA LEU A 9 -8.18 -6.40 19.52
C LEU A 9 -7.79 -5.83 18.15
N VAL A 10 -6.57 -6.09 17.72
CA VAL A 10 -6.08 -5.76 16.38
C VAL A 10 -6.01 -7.04 15.55
N VAL A 11 -6.70 -7.08 14.41
CA VAL A 11 -6.71 -8.22 13.50
C VAL A 11 -5.78 -7.96 12.33
N GLY A 12 -4.62 -8.62 12.34
CA GLY A 12 -3.56 -8.52 11.32
C GLY A 12 -2.30 -7.82 11.83
N GLY A 13 -1.17 -8.51 11.73
CA GLY A 13 0.18 -8.07 12.10
C GLY A 13 0.98 -7.45 10.94
N GLY A 14 0.31 -6.74 10.02
CA GLY A 14 0.97 -5.92 9.01
C GLY A 14 1.31 -4.51 9.54
N PRO A 15 1.93 -3.64 8.71
CA PRO A 15 2.39 -2.30 9.14
C PRO A 15 1.33 -1.46 9.84
N ALA A 16 0.08 -1.48 9.35
CA ALA A 16 -1.01 -0.72 9.96
C ALA A 16 -1.39 -1.26 11.35
N GLY A 17 -1.56 -2.58 11.48
CA GLY A 17 -1.94 -3.20 12.74
C GLY A 17 -0.86 -3.04 13.81
N LEU A 18 0.40 -3.26 13.46
CA LEU A 18 1.54 -3.12 14.38
C LEU A 18 1.73 -1.67 14.83
N TYR A 19 1.61 -0.72 13.91
CA TYR A 19 1.71 0.70 14.25
C TYR A 19 0.53 1.16 15.13
N ALA A 20 -0.70 0.67 14.86
CA ALA A 20 -1.84 0.93 15.72
C ALA A 20 -1.61 0.37 17.13
N ALA A 21 -1.11 -0.85 17.23
CA ALA A 21 -0.81 -1.50 18.50
C ALA A 21 0.24 -0.73 19.31
N GLU A 22 1.32 -0.28 18.68
CA GLU A 22 2.34 0.57 19.30
C GLU A 22 1.71 1.86 19.85
N CYS A 23 0.91 2.57 19.02
CA CYS A 23 0.28 3.83 19.41
C CYS A 23 -0.71 3.68 20.58
N LEU A 24 -1.43 2.58 20.64
CA LEU A 24 -2.41 2.30 21.71
C LEU A 24 -1.72 1.84 23.00
N ALA A 25 -0.82 0.87 22.90
CA ALA A 25 -0.10 0.32 24.04
C ALA A 25 0.78 1.38 24.73
N SER A 26 1.42 2.29 23.97
CA SER A 26 2.18 3.41 24.53
C SER A 26 1.36 4.39 25.38
N ARG A 27 0.02 4.31 25.29
CA ARG A 27 -0.94 5.06 26.12
C ARG A 27 -1.52 4.22 27.27
N GLY A 28 -0.95 3.03 27.52
CA GLY A 28 -1.42 2.12 28.57
C GLY A 28 -2.71 1.36 28.22
N ILE A 29 -3.14 1.36 26.95
CA ILE A 29 -4.33 0.64 26.50
C ILE A 29 -3.96 -0.82 26.22
N SER A 30 -4.62 -1.76 26.92
CA SER A 30 -4.40 -3.21 26.75
C SER A 30 -4.72 -3.64 25.32
N THR A 31 -3.70 -4.01 24.56
CA THR A 31 -3.80 -4.25 23.12
C THR A 31 -3.25 -5.62 22.74
N LEU A 32 -4.07 -6.42 22.06
CA LEU A 32 -3.70 -7.71 21.49
C LEU A 32 -3.73 -7.65 19.96
N VAL A 33 -2.64 -8.03 19.33
CA VAL A 33 -2.55 -8.26 17.87
C VAL A 33 -2.63 -9.75 17.58
N CYS A 34 -3.56 -10.15 16.71
CA CYS A 34 -3.64 -11.52 16.18
C CYS A 34 -3.17 -11.53 14.72
N GLU A 35 -2.08 -12.25 14.44
CA GLU A 35 -1.52 -12.45 13.11
C GLU A 35 -1.66 -13.92 12.69
N GLU A 36 -2.27 -14.17 11.52
CA GLU A 36 -2.54 -15.54 11.04
C GLU A 36 -1.29 -16.33 10.62
N HIS A 37 -0.25 -15.64 10.17
CA HIS A 37 1.00 -16.29 9.79
C HIS A 37 1.87 -16.59 11.00
N ALA A 38 2.67 -17.62 10.89
CA ALA A 38 3.59 -18.03 11.95
C ALA A 38 4.71 -17.02 12.25
N ARG A 39 4.86 -15.98 11.39
CA ARG A 39 5.92 -15.00 11.50
C ARG A 39 5.48 -13.65 10.93
N VAL A 40 5.63 -12.59 11.71
CA VAL A 40 5.38 -11.23 11.26
C VAL A 40 6.23 -10.89 10.04
N GLY A 41 5.61 -10.21 9.05
CA GLY A 41 6.28 -9.81 7.81
C GLY A 41 6.48 -10.92 6.78
N ALA A 42 6.01 -12.13 7.03
CA ALA A 42 6.08 -13.26 6.10
C ALA A 42 4.68 -13.83 5.84
N PRO A 43 4.38 -14.17 4.57
CA PRO A 43 5.20 -14.03 3.35
C PRO A 43 5.24 -12.59 2.83
N VAL A 44 6.39 -12.17 2.26
CA VAL A 44 6.52 -10.83 1.65
C VAL A 44 5.81 -10.79 0.29
N HIS A 45 4.92 -9.82 0.11
CA HIS A 45 4.17 -9.59 -1.14
C HIS A 45 4.36 -8.17 -1.72
N CYS A 46 5.15 -7.32 -1.07
CA CYS A 46 5.29 -5.91 -1.40
C CYS A 46 6.65 -5.62 -2.03
N THR A 47 6.68 -4.69 -2.97
CA THR A 47 7.94 -4.19 -3.56
C THR A 47 8.82 -3.49 -2.51
N GLY A 48 8.21 -2.97 -1.44
CA GLY A 48 8.95 -2.36 -0.33
C GLY A 48 9.50 -0.98 -0.65
N ILE A 49 8.93 -0.25 -1.58
CA ILE A 49 9.32 1.15 -1.83
C ILE A 49 8.54 2.06 -0.88
N LEU A 50 9.26 2.85 -0.10
CA LEU A 50 8.71 3.81 0.85
C LEU A 50 9.34 5.18 0.62
N ALA A 51 8.51 6.23 0.59
CA ALA A 51 9.01 7.60 0.44
C ALA A 51 9.97 7.97 1.58
N SER A 52 11.06 8.66 1.27
CA SER A 52 12.05 9.10 2.26
C SER A 52 11.43 9.96 3.36
N GLU A 53 10.50 10.84 3.00
CA GLU A 53 9.74 11.70 3.93
C GLU A 53 8.88 10.93 4.94
N SER A 54 8.45 9.70 4.58
CA SER A 54 7.58 8.89 5.44
C SER A 54 8.26 8.45 6.72
N PHE A 55 9.58 8.27 6.69
CA PHE A 55 10.34 7.83 7.87
C PHE A 55 10.24 8.86 9.00
N ASP A 56 10.45 10.13 8.69
CA ASP A 56 10.43 11.20 9.71
C ASP A 56 8.98 11.59 10.07
N ALA A 57 8.09 11.71 9.07
CA ALA A 57 6.69 12.09 9.30
C ALA A 57 5.91 11.11 10.17
N LEU A 58 6.28 9.84 10.13
CA LEU A 58 5.61 8.76 10.87
C LEU A 58 6.51 8.09 11.91
N GLY A 59 7.75 8.57 12.09
CA GLY A 59 8.71 8.01 13.05
C GLY A 59 9.05 6.54 12.76
N LEU A 60 9.28 6.18 11.49
CA LEU A 60 9.46 4.78 11.08
C LEU A 60 10.90 4.31 11.24
N PRO A 61 11.12 2.99 11.50
CA PRO A 61 12.45 2.43 11.62
C PRO A 61 13.19 2.48 10.26
N ARG A 62 14.45 2.91 10.28
CA ARG A 62 15.31 2.98 9.09
C ARG A 62 16.20 1.76 8.92
N ASP A 63 16.36 0.94 9.95
CA ASP A 63 17.29 -0.22 9.98
C ASP A 63 16.96 -1.29 8.94
N ALA A 64 15.73 -1.31 8.47
CA ALA A 64 15.29 -2.20 7.41
C ALA A 64 15.53 -1.64 5.99
N THR A 65 16.19 -0.50 5.84
CA THR A 65 16.50 0.09 4.53
C THR A 65 17.59 -0.72 3.84
N LEU A 66 17.30 -1.18 2.63
CA LEU A 66 18.24 -1.92 1.79
C LEU A 66 19.05 -0.98 0.89
N ASN A 67 18.38 -0.06 0.23
CA ASN A 67 19.02 0.97 -0.61
C ASN A 67 18.08 2.17 -0.84
N SER A 68 18.68 3.31 -1.16
CA SER A 68 17.98 4.54 -1.51
C SER A 68 17.81 4.68 -3.02
N LEU A 69 16.76 5.36 -3.45
CA LEU A 69 16.40 5.54 -4.85
C LEU A 69 16.45 7.02 -5.23
N THR A 70 17.36 7.35 -6.16
CA THR A 70 17.51 8.69 -6.76
C THR A 70 17.19 8.70 -8.25
N THR A 71 17.11 7.53 -8.87
CA THR A 71 16.95 7.37 -10.31
C THR A 71 15.81 6.41 -10.65
N ALA A 72 15.14 6.68 -11.78
CA ALA A 72 14.13 5.79 -12.36
C ALA A 72 14.14 5.92 -13.89
N GLN A 73 13.71 4.87 -14.57
CA GLN A 73 13.49 4.81 -16.00
C GLN A 73 12.01 4.50 -16.26
N PHE A 74 11.32 5.36 -16.95
CA PHE A 74 9.99 5.07 -17.47
C PHE A 74 10.13 4.52 -18.89
N VAL A 75 9.46 3.41 -19.18
CA VAL A 75 9.56 2.70 -20.46
C VAL A 75 8.18 2.57 -21.07
N SER A 76 8.00 3.13 -22.28
CA SER A 76 6.74 3.12 -23.01
C SER A 76 6.46 1.76 -23.67
N PRO A 77 5.26 1.54 -24.22
CA PRO A 77 4.93 0.32 -24.97
C PRO A 77 5.90 0.04 -26.15
N SER A 78 6.31 1.08 -26.88
CA SER A 78 7.28 0.97 -27.99
C SER A 78 8.73 0.84 -27.54
N GLY A 79 9.01 0.91 -26.22
CA GLY A 79 10.36 0.83 -25.66
C GLY A 79 11.08 2.19 -25.55
N SER A 80 10.39 3.31 -25.82
CA SER A 80 10.95 4.64 -25.57
C SER A 80 11.21 4.84 -24.08
N ARG A 81 12.37 5.40 -23.72
CA ARG A 81 12.82 5.55 -22.33
C ARG A 81 12.89 7.02 -21.93
N ILE A 82 12.38 7.34 -20.74
CA ILE A 82 12.50 8.65 -20.10
C ILE A 82 13.23 8.44 -18.77
N PRO A 83 14.47 8.97 -18.66
CA PRO A 83 15.18 8.96 -17.40
C PRO A 83 14.63 10.03 -16.45
N TYR A 84 14.55 9.69 -15.17
CA TYR A 84 14.20 10.59 -14.09
C TYR A 84 15.24 10.49 -12.98
N SER A 85 15.72 11.61 -12.49
CA SER A 85 16.68 11.66 -11.39
C SER A 85 16.38 12.81 -10.44
N THR A 86 16.72 12.62 -9.19
CA THR A 86 16.61 13.64 -8.13
C THR A 86 17.95 13.81 -7.42
N PRO A 87 18.30 15.03 -6.95
CA PRO A 87 19.52 15.26 -6.20
C PRO A 87 19.57 14.45 -4.90
N GLU A 88 18.42 14.34 -4.22
CA GLU A 88 18.27 13.60 -2.96
C GLU A 88 17.36 12.39 -3.17
N PRO A 89 17.50 11.32 -2.35
CA PRO A 89 16.65 10.15 -2.44
C PRO A 89 15.18 10.49 -2.18
N MET A 90 14.31 10.25 -3.15
CA MET A 90 12.86 10.39 -2.99
C MET A 90 12.23 9.21 -2.26
N ALA A 91 12.85 8.05 -2.33
CA ALA A 91 12.35 6.83 -1.73
C ALA A 91 13.49 5.89 -1.33
N ALA A 92 13.17 4.95 -0.47
CA ALA A 92 14.04 3.85 -0.09
C ALA A 92 13.37 2.52 -0.39
N VAL A 93 14.17 1.53 -0.70
CA VAL A 93 13.73 0.12 -0.73
C VAL A 93 13.96 -0.46 0.65
N ILE A 94 12.92 -1.05 1.21
CA ILE A 94 12.98 -1.68 2.53
C ILE A 94 12.87 -3.21 2.44
N ASP A 95 13.55 -3.89 3.35
CA ASP A 95 13.22 -5.29 3.65
C ASP A 95 11.91 -5.32 4.44
N ARG A 96 10.84 -5.76 3.80
CA ARG A 96 9.51 -5.76 4.39
C ARG A 96 9.38 -6.69 5.59
N ALA A 97 10.09 -7.82 5.59
CA ALA A 97 10.06 -8.71 6.75
C ALA A 97 10.77 -8.07 7.95
N ALA A 98 11.96 -7.52 7.74
CA ALA A 98 12.70 -6.82 8.78
C ALA A 98 11.98 -5.57 9.28
N PHE A 99 11.35 -4.81 8.37
CA PHE A 99 10.58 -3.61 8.70
C PHE A 99 9.34 -3.93 9.56
N ASP A 100 8.55 -4.91 9.14
CA ASP A 100 7.36 -5.32 9.89
C ASP A 100 7.75 -5.90 11.26
N GLN A 101 8.84 -6.66 11.34
CA GLN A 101 9.39 -7.16 12.62
C GLN A 101 9.92 -6.03 13.53
N ALA A 102 10.50 -4.96 12.95
CA ALA A 102 10.91 -3.80 13.74
C ALA A 102 9.68 -3.08 14.34
N LEU A 103 8.60 -2.94 13.58
CA LEU A 103 7.33 -2.42 14.10
C LEU A 103 6.74 -3.34 15.19
N ALA A 104 6.83 -4.66 15.03
CA ALA A 104 6.37 -5.62 16.03
C ALA A 104 7.13 -5.44 17.35
N ARG A 105 8.48 -5.41 17.31
CA ARG A 105 9.30 -5.16 18.50
C ARG A 105 8.96 -3.83 19.19
N ARG A 106 8.64 -2.78 18.44
CA ARG A 106 8.21 -1.49 19.01
C ARG A 106 6.87 -1.59 19.70
N ALA A 107 5.91 -2.29 19.09
CA ALA A 107 4.60 -2.53 19.69
C ALA A 107 4.71 -3.35 20.99
N GLU A 108 5.52 -4.41 21.00
CA GLU A 108 5.82 -5.22 22.18
C GLU A 108 6.52 -4.40 23.27
N ALA A 109 7.51 -3.60 22.92
CA ALA A 109 8.20 -2.72 23.85
C ALA A 109 7.27 -1.64 24.45
N ALA A 110 6.22 -1.25 23.73
CA ALA A 110 5.17 -0.36 24.21
C ALA A 110 4.13 -1.09 25.12
N GLY A 111 4.18 -2.42 25.19
CA GLY A 111 3.29 -3.24 26.03
C GLY A 111 2.17 -3.96 25.27
N ALA A 112 2.15 -3.95 23.94
CA ALA A 112 1.20 -4.76 23.17
C ALA A 112 1.56 -6.24 23.20
N GLU A 113 0.57 -7.12 23.29
CA GLU A 113 0.74 -8.55 23.07
C GLU A 113 0.58 -8.87 21.57
N ILE A 114 1.49 -9.67 21.02
CA ILE A 114 1.41 -10.12 19.61
C ILE A 114 1.35 -11.65 19.58
N ARG A 115 0.25 -12.20 19.05
CA ARG A 115 0.07 -13.64 18.83
C ARG A 115 0.19 -13.95 17.35
N VAL A 116 1.27 -14.62 16.96
CA VAL A 116 1.49 -15.14 15.61
C VAL A 116 0.89 -16.54 15.46
N GLY A 117 0.69 -17.00 14.21
CA GLY A 117 0.05 -18.28 13.94
C GLY A 117 -1.41 -18.35 14.42
N THR A 118 -2.03 -17.20 14.63
CA THR A 118 -3.30 -17.08 15.32
C THR A 118 -4.32 -16.35 14.46
N ARG A 119 -5.18 -17.12 13.80
CA ARG A 119 -6.20 -16.59 12.90
C ARG A 119 -7.46 -16.20 13.66
N VAL A 120 -7.96 -15.00 13.42
CA VAL A 120 -9.31 -14.58 13.77
C VAL A 120 -10.28 -15.06 12.68
N SER A 121 -11.18 -15.96 13.02
CA SER A 121 -12.10 -16.58 12.05
C SER A 121 -13.51 -15.98 12.11
N VAL A 122 -13.96 -15.55 13.27
CA VAL A 122 -15.27 -14.94 13.48
C VAL A 122 -15.10 -13.68 14.32
N VAL A 123 -15.89 -12.66 14.00
CA VAL A 123 -16.05 -11.45 14.82
C VAL A 123 -17.52 -11.16 14.98
N GLU A 124 -17.93 -10.85 16.20
CA GLU A 124 -19.29 -10.44 16.59
C GLU A 124 -19.21 -9.15 17.38
N THR A 125 -20.06 -8.18 17.05
CA THR A 125 -20.19 -6.94 17.80
C THR A 125 -21.49 -6.97 18.59
N GLY A 126 -21.36 -6.72 19.88
CA GLY A 126 -22.49 -6.51 20.79
C GLY A 126 -22.52 -5.08 21.33
N PRO A 127 -23.56 -4.70 22.07
CA PRO A 127 -23.67 -3.35 22.63
C PRO A 127 -22.53 -2.97 23.58
N ALA A 128 -22.01 -3.97 24.31
CA ALA A 128 -20.98 -3.74 25.32
C ALA A 128 -19.57 -4.16 24.89
N VAL A 129 -19.43 -5.17 24.01
CA VAL A 129 -18.16 -5.79 23.67
C VAL A 129 -18.12 -6.27 22.23
N VAL A 130 -16.91 -6.38 21.69
CA VAL A 130 -16.60 -7.19 20.50
C VAL A 130 -16.15 -8.56 21.00
N ARG A 131 -16.64 -9.62 20.37
CA ARG A 131 -16.17 -10.99 20.59
C ARG A 131 -15.52 -11.51 19.31
N ALA A 132 -14.39 -12.13 19.44
CA ALA A 132 -13.68 -12.73 18.32
C ALA A 132 -13.30 -14.18 18.61
N LEU A 133 -13.50 -15.07 17.64
CA LEU A 133 -13.01 -16.44 17.70
C LEU A 133 -11.57 -16.45 17.17
N VAL A 134 -10.64 -16.69 18.10
CA VAL A 134 -9.19 -16.65 17.89
C VAL A 134 -8.66 -18.07 18.09
N GLY A 135 -8.33 -18.75 16.99
CA GLY A 135 -8.13 -20.19 17.05
C GLY A 135 -9.41 -20.91 17.45
N GLU A 136 -9.40 -21.58 18.62
CA GLU A 136 -10.56 -22.28 19.20
C GLU A 136 -11.19 -21.52 20.39
N SER A 137 -10.65 -20.37 20.76
CA SER A 137 -11.06 -19.62 21.96
C SER A 137 -11.74 -18.30 21.61
N TRP A 138 -12.77 -17.95 22.36
CA TRP A 138 -13.40 -16.65 22.28
C TRP A 138 -12.66 -15.63 23.15
N ILE A 139 -12.33 -14.49 22.57
CA ILE A 139 -11.73 -13.34 23.25
C ILE A 139 -12.74 -12.18 23.19
N SER A 140 -12.85 -11.43 24.30
CA SER A 140 -13.69 -10.23 24.38
C SER A 140 -12.84 -8.97 24.45
N ALA A 141 -13.17 -7.98 23.63
CA ALA A 141 -12.50 -6.68 23.60
C ALA A 141 -13.53 -5.54 23.64
N ARG A 142 -13.12 -4.35 24.09
CA ARG A 142 -13.97 -3.15 24.00
C ARG A 142 -14.04 -2.60 22.59
N LEU A 143 -12.93 -2.68 21.85
CA LEU A 143 -12.79 -2.14 20.48
C LEU A 143 -12.05 -3.14 19.58
N LEU A 144 -12.41 -3.15 18.31
CA LEU A 144 -11.76 -3.88 17.23
C LEU A 144 -11.06 -2.92 16.26
N VAL A 145 -9.81 -3.21 15.90
CA VAL A 145 -9.11 -2.60 14.77
C VAL A 145 -8.89 -3.66 13.70
N MET A 146 -9.59 -3.53 12.58
CA MET A 146 -9.41 -4.41 11.41
C MET A 146 -8.23 -3.92 10.56
N ALA A 147 -7.12 -4.66 10.61
CA ALA A 147 -5.91 -4.44 9.82
C ALA A 147 -5.55 -5.67 8.96
N CYS A 148 -6.57 -6.45 8.56
CA CYS A 148 -6.46 -7.75 7.91
C CYS A 148 -6.04 -7.70 6.42
N GLY A 149 -5.49 -6.57 5.96
CA GLY A 149 -5.06 -6.39 4.57
C GLY A 149 -6.20 -6.52 3.57
N ALA A 150 -5.91 -7.01 2.37
CA ALA A 150 -6.90 -7.14 1.29
C ALA A 150 -7.83 -8.37 1.44
N ASN A 151 -8.16 -8.75 2.67
CA ASN A 151 -9.18 -9.75 2.98
C ASN A 151 -10.45 -9.05 3.47
N TYR A 152 -11.49 -9.07 2.67
CA TYR A 152 -12.72 -8.31 2.91
C TYR A 152 -13.89 -9.12 3.47
N ALA A 153 -13.63 -10.29 4.06
CA ALA A 153 -14.68 -11.14 4.63
C ALA A 153 -15.42 -10.44 5.78
N PHE A 154 -14.67 -9.78 6.66
CA PHE A 154 -15.26 -9.04 7.78
C PHE A 154 -16.00 -7.78 7.32
N GLN A 155 -15.44 -7.02 6.37
CA GLN A 155 -16.08 -5.83 5.84
C GLN A 155 -17.46 -6.14 5.22
N ARG A 156 -17.58 -7.26 4.49
CA ARG A 156 -18.87 -7.74 3.98
C ARG A 156 -19.86 -8.06 5.10
N ARG A 157 -19.39 -8.79 6.13
CA ARG A 157 -20.23 -9.18 7.28
C ARG A 157 -20.73 -7.98 8.06
N PHE A 158 -19.91 -6.93 8.18
CA PHE A 158 -20.22 -5.70 8.91
C PHE A 158 -20.96 -4.67 8.05
N GLY A 159 -21.24 -4.94 6.77
CA GLY A 159 -21.90 -4.00 5.86
C GLY A 159 -21.09 -2.72 5.62
N LEU A 160 -19.76 -2.80 5.67
CA LEU A 160 -18.84 -1.66 5.50
C LEU A 160 -18.53 -1.35 4.03
N GLY A 161 -19.07 -2.14 3.11
CA GLY A 161 -18.80 -2.04 1.68
C GLY A 161 -17.47 -2.71 1.27
N LEU A 162 -17.12 -2.54 0.02
CA LEU A 162 -15.92 -3.10 -0.61
C LEU A 162 -15.22 -2.02 -1.43
N PRO A 163 -13.90 -2.16 -1.68
CA PRO A 163 -13.23 -1.34 -2.67
C PRO A 163 -13.91 -1.43 -4.03
N ARG A 164 -14.00 -0.32 -4.74
CA ARG A 164 -14.71 -0.23 -6.03
C ARG A 164 -14.05 -1.02 -7.16
N GLY A 165 -12.82 -1.45 -6.98
CA GLY A 165 -12.09 -2.26 -7.95
C GLY A 165 -10.81 -2.81 -7.35
N TYR A 166 -10.18 -3.70 -8.11
CA TYR A 166 -8.94 -4.36 -7.72
C TYR A 166 -7.98 -4.46 -8.89
N LEU A 167 -6.70 -4.47 -8.58
CA LEU A 167 -5.66 -4.98 -9.45
C LEU A 167 -5.08 -6.26 -8.86
N HIS A 168 -4.56 -7.08 -9.74
CA HIS A 168 -3.80 -8.26 -9.38
C HIS A 168 -2.32 -7.97 -9.54
N THR A 169 -1.50 -8.39 -8.58
CA THR A 169 -0.05 -8.26 -8.67
C THR A 169 0.61 -9.63 -8.75
N ALA A 170 1.72 -9.68 -9.47
CA ALA A 170 2.62 -10.83 -9.45
C ALA A 170 4.05 -10.30 -9.33
N GLN A 171 4.84 -10.80 -8.36
CA GLN A 171 6.16 -10.28 -8.07
C GLN A 171 7.09 -11.37 -7.55
N ARG A 172 8.39 -11.22 -7.87
CA ARG A 172 9.46 -12.05 -7.30
C ARG A 172 10.74 -11.23 -7.15
N GLU A 173 11.52 -11.52 -6.11
CA GLU A 173 12.90 -11.08 -5.95
C GLU A 173 13.84 -12.15 -6.53
N LEU A 174 14.75 -11.73 -7.40
CA LEU A 174 15.63 -12.60 -8.18
C LEU A 174 17.07 -12.14 -8.03
N PRO A 175 18.06 -13.05 -7.94
CA PRO A 175 19.47 -12.68 -8.04
C PRO A 175 19.75 -11.98 -9.37
N ALA A 176 20.52 -10.88 -9.33
CA ALA A 176 20.91 -10.11 -10.48
C ALA A 176 22.42 -9.87 -10.51
N ARG A 177 23.04 -9.88 -11.70
CA ARG A 177 24.48 -9.60 -11.84
C ARG A 177 24.77 -8.10 -11.98
N HIS A 178 23.78 -7.35 -12.46
CA HIS A 178 23.90 -5.92 -12.71
C HIS A 178 22.91 -5.16 -11.82
N LEU A 179 23.35 -4.03 -11.28
CA LEU A 179 22.50 -3.09 -10.56
C LEU A 179 22.08 -2.00 -11.55
N GLY A 180 20.78 -1.89 -11.81
CA GLY A 180 20.19 -0.87 -12.67
C GLY A 180 19.42 0.17 -11.88
N ASP A 181 18.80 1.10 -12.59
CA ASP A 181 17.81 2.03 -12.05
C ASP A 181 16.48 1.31 -11.78
N VAL A 182 15.58 1.95 -11.05
CA VAL A 182 14.18 1.51 -11.02
C VAL A 182 13.61 1.63 -12.44
N GLU A 183 13.06 0.54 -12.97
CA GLU A 183 12.37 0.57 -14.26
C GLU A 183 10.85 0.44 -14.04
N MET A 184 10.08 1.29 -14.74
CA MET A 184 8.62 1.20 -14.80
C MET A 184 8.18 1.06 -16.25
N HIS A 185 7.60 -0.07 -16.60
CA HIS A 185 7.18 -0.42 -17.95
C HIS A 185 5.66 -0.33 -18.09
N PHE A 186 5.21 0.35 -19.13
CA PHE A 186 3.80 0.58 -19.43
C PHE A 186 3.40 -0.16 -20.70
N GLY A 187 2.10 -0.38 -20.88
CA GLY A 187 1.52 -0.96 -22.09
C GLY A 187 0.59 -2.13 -21.79
N HIS A 188 -0.37 -2.34 -22.72
CA HIS A 188 -1.42 -3.35 -22.57
C HIS A 188 -0.89 -4.78 -22.74
N ASP A 189 0.19 -4.95 -23.47
CA ASP A 189 0.85 -6.24 -23.60
C ASP A 189 1.38 -6.74 -22.25
N ILE A 190 1.96 -5.85 -21.43
CA ILE A 190 2.65 -6.22 -20.20
C ILE A 190 1.77 -6.07 -18.96
N ALA A 191 0.98 -4.98 -18.88
CA ALA A 191 0.25 -4.62 -17.67
C ALA A 191 -1.04 -3.82 -17.98
N PRO A 192 -2.06 -4.43 -18.60
CA PRO A 192 -3.29 -3.71 -18.91
C PRO A 192 -3.93 -3.08 -17.66
N GLY A 193 -4.10 -1.76 -17.71
CA GLY A 193 -4.61 -0.97 -16.59
C GLY A 193 -3.68 -0.79 -15.40
N GLY A 194 -2.39 -1.10 -15.57
CA GLY A 194 -1.36 -0.96 -14.54
C GLY A 194 0.01 -0.66 -15.12
N PHE A 195 1.05 -1.20 -14.51
CA PHE A 195 2.44 -1.16 -14.99
C PHE A 195 3.25 -2.32 -14.41
N ALA A 196 4.41 -2.60 -15.03
CA ALA A 196 5.38 -3.55 -14.51
C ALA A 196 6.63 -2.81 -14.01
N TRP A 197 7.40 -3.44 -13.17
CA TRP A 197 8.59 -2.83 -12.57
C TRP A 197 9.76 -3.80 -12.44
N ALA A 198 10.97 -3.24 -12.46
CA ALA A 198 12.19 -3.86 -11.97
C ALA A 198 12.82 -2.89 -10.96
N VAL A 199 13.03 -3.35 -9.73
CA VAL A 199 13.55 -2.52 -8.63
C VAL A 199 14.83 -3.11 -8.09
N PRO A 200 15.94 -2.33 -8.08
CA PRO A 200 17.22 -2.79 -7.55
C PRO A 200 17.14 -3.05 -6.05
N ILE A 201 17.74 -4.15 -5.62
CA ILE A 201 17.85 -4.56 -4.22
C ILE A 201 19.31 -4.86 -3.92
N VAL A 202 19.81 -4.24 -2.87
CA VAL A 202 21.16 -4.50 -2.35
C VAL A 202 21.02 -5.18 -0.99
N ARG A 203 21.58 -6.39 -0.86
CA ARG A 203 21.66 -7.15 0.39
C ARG A 203 23.10 -7.50 0.70
N GLU A 204 23.42 -7.87 1.91
CA GLU A 204 24.73 -8.41 2.27
C GLU A 204 25.11 -9.62 1.43
N SER A 205 24.12 -10.42 1.04
CA SER A 205 24.31 -11.62 0.20
C SER A 205 24.50 -11.33 -1.28
N GLY A 206 24.40 -10.08 -1.73
CA GLY A 206 24.59 -9.69 -3.12
C GLY A 206 23.51 -8.77 -3.68
N THR A 207 23.50 -8.66 -5.00
CA THR A 207 22.57 -7.81 -5.75
C THR A 207 21.38 -8.64 -6.23
N TYR A 208 20.20 -8.06 -6.10
CA TYR A 208 18.93 -8.66 -6.52
C TYR A 208 18.08 -7.62 -7.28
N VAL A 209 17.05 -8.11 -7.94
CA VAL A 209 16.02 -7.27 -8.55
C VAL A 209 14.64 -7.79 -8.16
N ARG A 210 13.73 -6.91 -7.75
CA ARG A 210 12.31 -7.23 -7.63
C ARG A 210 11.62 -6.93 -8.93
N VAL A 211 11.32 -7.99 -9.68
CA VAL A 211 10.51 -7.92 -10.89
C VAL A 211 9.06 -8.15 -10.52
N GLY A 212 8.18 -7.29 -11.01
CA GLY A 212 6.76 -7.45 -10.74
C GLY A 212 5.87 -6.70 -11.71
N VAL A 213 4.58 -6.96 -11.58
CA VAL A 213 3.51 -6.34 -12.36
C VAL A 213 2.30 -6.10 -11.47
N MET A 214 1.60 -5.01 -11.72
CA MET A 214 0.21 -4.85 -11.32
C MET A 214 -0.68 -4.67 -12.55
N SER A 215 -1.75 -5.43 -12.65
CA SER A 215 -2.56 -5.50 -13.86
C SER A 215 -4.03 -5.79 -13.53
N GLY A 216 -4.93 -5.28 -14.36
CA GLY A 216 -6.36 -5.59 -14.29
C GLY A 216 -6.69 -7.02 -14.74
N ARG A 217 -5.79 -7.67 -15.48
CA ARG A 217 -5.95 -9.04 -15.98
C ARG A 217 -4.59 -9.68 -16.24
N ASP A 218 -4.53 -11.01 -16.22
CA ASP A 218 -3.33 -11.82 -16.55
C ASP A 218 -2.02 -11.34 -15.89
N PRO A 219 -1.93 -11.21 -14.56
CA PRO A 219 -0.71 -10.78 -13.90
C PRO A 219 0.45 -11.77 -14.08
N LEU A 220 0.17 -13.05 -14.27
CA LEU A 220 1.21 -14.07 -14.48
C LEU A 220 1.85 -13.95 -15.86
N GLY A 221 1.04 -13.81 -16.92
CA GLY A 221 1.56 -13.57 -18.26
C GLY A 221 2.28 -12.24 -18.38
N GLY A 222 1.76 -11.17 -17.75
CA GLY A 222 2.44 -9.88 -17.66
C GLY A 222 3.79 -9.99 -16.94
N TYR A 223 3.86 -10.73 -15.84
CA TYR A 223 5.12 -11.00 -15.13
C TYR A 223 6.12 -11.75 -16.02
N ALA A 224 5.69 -12.78 -16.73
CA ALA A 224 6.57 -13.55 -17.62
C ALA A 224 7.16 -12.65 -18.72
N ARG A 225 6.33 -11.85 -19.39
CA ARG A 225 6.79 -10.88 -20.41
C ARG A 225 7.74 -9.82 -19.83
N MET A 226 7.47 -9.33 -18.62
CA MET A 226 8.38 -8.41 -17.94
C MET A 226 9.72 -9.07 -17.63
N LEU A 227 9.70 -10.29 -17.11
CA LEU A 227 10.91 -11.05 -16.80
C LEU A 227 11.77 -11.27 -18.05
N GLU A 228 11.18 -11.63 -19.19
CA GLU A 228 11.88 -11.76 -20.48
C GLU A 228 12.57 -10.45 -20.90
N ARG A 229 11.91 -9.29 -20.71
CA ARG A 229 12.47 -7.98 -21.06
C ARG A 229 13.69 -7.60 -20.23
N VAL A 230 13.69 -7.97 -18.94
CA VAL A 230 14.73 -7.50 -18.01
C VAL A 230 15.80 -8.55 -17.69
N ALA A 231 15.57 -9.82 -18.02
CA ALA A 231 16.49 -10.90 -17.65
C ALA A 231 17.92 -10.66 -18.18
N GLY A 232 18.06 -10.33 -19.46
CA GLY A 232 19.36 -10.03 -20.07
C GLY A 232 20.02 -8.79 -19.45
N PRO A 233 19.38 -7.61 -19.51
CA PRO A 233 19.93 -6.36 -18.97
C PRO A 233 20.33 -6.44 -17.50
N TRP A 234 19.56 -7.15 -16.64
CA TRP A 234 19.86 -7.32 -15.22
C TRP A 234 20.76 -8.53 -14.92
N GLY A 235 21.07 -9.36 -15.93
CA GLY A 235 21.86 -10.58 -15.74
C GLY A 235 21.18 -11.58 -14.82
N ILE A 236 19.86 -11.73 -14.93
CA ILE A 236 19.08 -12.69 -14.16
C ILE A 236 19.29 -14.08 -14.76
N THR A 237 19.78 -15.00 -13.95
CA THR A 237 20.06 -16.40 -14.40
C THR A 237 19.13 -17.42 -13.78
N ASP A 238 18.58 -17.13 -12.59
CA ASP A 238 17.60 -17.97 -11.92
C ASP A 238 16.19 -17.41 -12.10
N THR A 239 15.44 -18.01 -13.01
CA THR A 239 14.03 -17.65 -13.29
C THR A 239 13.05 -18.70 -12.75
N LEU A 240 13.54 -19.73 -12.06
CA LEU A 240 12.72 -20.84 -11.60
C LEU A 240 11.81 -20.45 -10.43
N GLY A 241 10.60 -20.99 -10.45
CA GLY A 241 9.56 -20.81 -9.43
C GLY A 241 8.57 -19.70 -9.72
N PRO A 242 7.35 -19.82 -9.17
CA PRO A 242 6.26 -18.89 -9.44
C PRO A 242 6.45 -17.56 -8.72
N PRO A 243 5.98 -16.44 -9.29
CA PRO A 243 5.87 -15.18 -8.58
C PRO A 243 4.77 -15.28 -7.51
N ARG A 244 4.91 -14.47 -6.46
CA ARG A 244 3.86 -14.29 -5.47
C ARG A 244 2.80 -13.32 -6.00
N GLN A 245 1.54 -13.67 -5.78
CA GLN A 245 0.40 -12.88 -6.21
C GLN A 245 -0.30 -12.25 -5.00
N LYS A 246 -0.84 -11.06 -5.18
CA LYS A 246 -1.67 -10.36 -4.20
C LYS A 246 -2.74 -9.53 -4.90
N LEU A 247 -3.88 -9.39 -4.22
CA LEU A 247 -4.92 -8.45 -4.58
C LEU A 247 -4.57 -7.06 -4.06
N LEU A 248 -4.72 -6.04 -4.89
CA LEU A 248 -4.51 -4.64 -4.56
C LEU A 248 -5.82 -3.87 -4.67
N PRO A 249 -6.35 -3.28 -3.59
CA PRO A 249 -7.60 -2.53 -3.64
C PRO A 249 -7.40 -1.18 -4.36
N LEU A 250 -8.42 -0.77 -5.09
CA LEU A 250 -8.48 0.51 -5.79
C LEU A 250 -9.54 1.42 -5.16
N GLY A 251 -9.18 2.11 -4.10
CA GLY A 251 -10.02 3.04 -3.38
C GLY A 251 -10.61 2.48 -2.10
N ALA A 252 -11.03 3.38 -1.23
CA ALA A 252 -11.58 3.06 0.08
C ALA A 252 -12.89 2.26 -0.02
N ILE A 253 -13.16 1.46 1.00
CA ILE A 253 -14.48 0.89 1.29
C ILE A 253 -15.49 2.01 1.59
N ASP A 254 -16.78 1.70 1.59
CA ASP A 254 -17.82 2.71 1.77
C ASP A 254 -17.77 3.39 3.14
N ARG A 255 -17.43 2.61 4.19
CA ARG A 255 -17.34 3.09 5.57
C ARG A 255 -16.20 2.39 6.32
N THR A 256 -15.32 3.16 6.95
CA THR A 256 -14.12 2.64 7.64
C THR A 256 -14.30 2.48 9.15
N TYR A 257 -15.53 2.53 9.64
CA TYR A 257 -15.91 2.40 11.03
C TYR A 257 -17.29 1.75 11.20
N ALA A 258 -17.54 1.19 12.36
CA ALA A 258 -18.86 0.78 12.88
C ALA A 258 -18.83 0.87 14.40
N ASP A 259 -19.92 0.51 15.09
CA ASP A 259 -19.89 0.38 16.53
C ASP A 259 -18.72 -0.51 16.95
N ARG A 260 -17.90 -0.01 17.89
CA ARG A 260 -16.71 -0.70 18.43
C ARG A 260 -15.73 -1.20 17.37
N THR A 261 -15.69 -0.57 16.17
CA THR A 261 -14.87 -1.08 15.07
C THR A 261 -14.26 0.04 14.25
N LEU A 262 -12.94 -0.04 14.00
CA LEU A 262 -12.20 0.78 13.07
C LEU A 262 -11.50 -0.09 12.03
N VAL A 263 -11.41 0.37 10.78
CA VAL A 263 -10.76 -0.37 9.68
C VAL A 263 -9.62 0.48 9.13
N VAL A 264 -8.41 -0.08 9.03
CA VAL A 264 -7.20 0.64 8.64
C VAL A 264 -6.44 -0.03 7.49
N GLY A 265 -5.63 0.73 6.80
CA GLY A 265 -4.74 0.25 5.74
C GLY A 265 -5.46 -0.36 4.55
N ASP A 266 -4.88 -1.43 3.97
CA ASP A 266 -5.44 -2.13 2.81
C ASP A 266 -6.84 -2.70 3.12
N ALA A 267 -7.14 -3.04 4.38
CA ALA A 267 -8.46 -3.48 4.81
C ALA A 267 -9.52 -2.38 4.66
N ALA A 268 -9.12 -1.12 4.77
CA ALA A 268 -9.95 0.06 4.48
C ALA A 268 -9.85 0.49 3.00
N GLY A 269 -9.02 -0.16 2.19
CA GLY A 269 -8.77 0.22 0.81
C GLY A 269 -7.94 1.50 0.66
N LEU A 270 -7.19 1.90 1.69
CA LEU A 270 -6.39 3.12 1.70
C LEU A 270 -5.01 2.90 1.04
N VAL A 271 -5.06 2.71 -0.26
CA VAL A 271 -3.90 2.48 -1.15
C VAL A 271 -3.95 3.52 -2.27
N LYS A 272 -2.79 4.02 -2.71
CA LYS A 272 -2.70 4.99 -3.82
C LYS A 272 -3.33 4.40 -5.10
N PRO A 273 -4.40 4.96 -5.63
CA PRO A 273 -5.04 4.44 -6.85
C PRO A 273 -4.12 4.41 -8.07
N THR A 274 -3.14 5.32 -8.15
CA THR A 274 -2.21 5.41 -9.29
C THR A 274 -1.11 4.35 -9.27
N THR A 275 -0.42 4.20 -8.14
CA THR A 275 0.82 3.40 -8.05
C THR A 275 0.71 2.14 -7.19
N GLY A 276 -0.40 1.95 -6.48
CA GLY A 276 -0.56 0.81 -5.58
C GLY A 276 0.26 0.90 -4.28
N GLY A 277 0.91 2.03 -4.02
CA GLY A 277 1.69 2.25 -2.80
C GLY A 277 0.79 2.39 -1.57
N GLY A 278 0.83 1.44 -0.63
CA GLY A 278 -0.05 1.40 0.54
C GLY A 278 0.62 1.68 1.89
N ILE A 279 1.93 1.44 2.05
CA ILE A 279 2.59 1.44 3.37
C ILE A 279 2.38 2.77 4.12
N HIS A 280 2.68 3.90 3.49
CA HIS A 280 2.53 5.23 4.09
C HIS A 280 1.09 5.50 4.53
N TYR A 281 0.11 5.25 3.65
CA TYR A 281 -1.30 5.51 3.93
C TYR A 281 -1.88 4.53 4.95
N SER A 282 -1.41 3.29 4.93
CA SER A 282 -1.76 2.29 5.94
C SER A 282 -1.33 2.72 7.34
N ILE A 283 -0.09 3.19 7.49
CA ILE A 283 0.44 3.64 8.79
C ILE A 283 -0.22 4.97 9.21
N LEU A 284 -0.42 5.91 8.27
CA LEU A 284 -1.13 7.15 8.56
C LEU A 284 -2.57 6.88 9.05
N SER A 285 -3.28 5.99 8.38
CA SER A 285 -4.64 5.61 8.83
C SER A 285 -4.64 4.97 10.21
N ALA A 286 -3.65 4.13 10.50
CA ALA A 286 -3.47 3.51 11.82
C ALA A 286 -3.20 4.56 12.91
N LYS A 287 -2.35 5.56 12.63
CA LYS A 287 -2.09 6.71 13.52
C LYS A 287 -3.37 7.45 13.88
N LEU A 288 -4.18 7.79 12.86
CA LEU A 288 -5.44 8.50 13.04
C LEU A 288 -6.47 7.65 13.80
N ALA A 289 -6.59 6.37 13.45
CA ALA A 289 -7.48 5.42 14.11
C ALA A 289 -7.11 5.26 15.58
N SER A 290 -5.82 5.13 15.90
CA SER A 290 -5.35 4.98 17.29
C SER A 290 -5.62 6.21 18.14
N HIS A 291 -5.54 7.41 17.56
CA HIS A 291 -5.88 8.64 18.27
C HIS A 291 -7.37 8.67 18.64
N VAL A 292 -8.25 8.37 17.67
CA VAL A 292 -9.69 8.31 17.90
C VAL A 292 -10.07 7.18 18.86
N ALA A 293 -9.46 6.00 18.70
CA ALA A 293 -9.68 4.86 19.56
C ALA A 293 -9.35 5.17 21.02
N ALA A 294 -8.21 5.81 21.28
CA ALA A 294 -7.81 6.17 22.65
C ALA A 294 -8.80 7.14 23.30
N SER A 295 -9.21 8.20 22.60
CA SER A 295 -10.20 9.16 23.12
C SER A 295 -11.59 8.53 23.33
N ALA A 296 -11.99 7.62 22.44
CA ALA A 296 -13.25 6.90 22.56
C ALA A 296 -13.27 5.91 23.73
N LEU A 297 -12.15 5.23 23.98
CA LEU A 297 -11.98 4.33 25.13
C LEU A 297 -11.96 5.07 26.46
N GLU A 298 -11.30 6.23 26.52
CA GLU A 298 -11.22 7.09 27.69
C GLU A 298 -12.61 7.64 28.10
N SER A 299 -13.41 8.05 27.10
CA SER A 299 -14.77 8.56 27.31
C SER A 299 -15.84 7.46 27.35
N ASP A 300 -15.48 6.20 27.19
CA ASP A 300 -16.35 5.03 27.04
C ASP A 300 -17.44 5.19 25.95
N ARG A 301 -17.13 5.94 24.88
CA ARG A 301 -18.02 6.20 23.75
C ARG A 301 -17.50 5.51 22.49
N LEU A 302 -17.92 4.26 22.29
CA LEU A 302 -17.45 3.37 21.22
C LEU A 302 -18.52 3.13 20.14
N ASP A 303 -19.54 3.99 20.10
CA ASP A 303 -20.58 3.99 19.08
C ASP A 303 -20.06 4.49 17.72
N ALA A 304 -20.76 4.14 16.65
CA ALA A 304 -20.39 4.51 15.28
C ALA A 304 -20.34 6.04 15.09
N GLU A 305 -21.17 6.82 15.78
CA GLU A 305 -21.18 8.28 15.66
C GLU A 305 -19.86 8.87 16.16
N THR A 306 -19.38 8.43 17.32
CA THR A 306 -18.09 8.83 17.88
C THR A 306 -16.93 8.39 16.99
N LEU A 307 -16.92 7.14 16.55
CA LEU A 307 -15.86 6.55 15.72
C LEU A 307 -15.84 7.08 14.29
N ALA A 308 -16.92 7.70 13.79
CA ALA A 308 -16.96 8.41 12.51
C ALA A 308 -15.92 9.54 12.39
N SER A 309 -15.44 10.06 13.52
CA SER A 309 -14.37 11.07 13.57
C SER A 309 -13.07 10.58 12.93
N TYR A 310 -12.79 9.28 12.97
CA TYR A 310 -11.67 8.67 12.26
C TYR A 310 -11.81 8.81 10.73
N GLU A 311 -12.99 8.49 10.19
CA GLU A 311 -13.22 8.62 8.75
C GLU A 311 -13.12 10.07 8.31
N ARG A 312 -13.66 11.02 9.07
CA ARG A 312 -13.48 12.46 8.80
C ARG A 312 -12.00 12.83 8.78
N ALA A 313 -11.23 12.41 9.77
CA ALA A 313 -9.81 12.74 9.89
C ALA A 313 -8.96 12.24 8.70
N TRP A 314 -9.15 10.99 8.24
CA TRP A 314 -8.40 10.52 7.07
C TRP A 314 -8.93 11.12 5.76
N ARG A 315 -10.25 11.40 5.64
CA ARG A 315 -10.80 12.06 4.45
C ARG A 315 -10.31 13.50 4.31
N ASP A 316 -10.17 14.23 5.42
CA ASP A 316 -9.62 15.58 5.43
C ASP A 316 -8.17 15.62 4.95
N GLN A 317 -7.37 14.60 5.28
CA GLN A 317 -5.97 14.53 4.87
C GLN A 317 -5.76 13.92 3.47
N LEU A 318 -6.52 12.90 3.11
CA LEU A 318 -6.28 12.08 1.92
C LEU A 318 -7.42 12.14 0.89
N GLY A 319 -8.59 12.68 1.22
CA GLY A 319 -9.78 12.59 0.36
C GLY A 319 -9.59 13.24 -1.02
N GLU A 320 -9.02 14.46 -1.06
CA GLU A 320 -8.69 15.11 -2.33
C GLU A 320 -7.63 14.32 -3.12
N GLU A 321 -6.61 13.83 -2.44
CA GLU A 321 -5.52 13.06 -3.04
C GLU A 321 -6.05 11.78 -3.70
N PHE A 322 -6.91 11.04 -2.99
CA PHE A 322 -7.56 9.85 -3.53
C PHE A 322 -8.46 10.16 -4.73
N THR A 323 -9.22 11.25 -4.66
CA THR A 323 -10.13 11.67 -5.75
C THR A 323 -9.36 11.99 -7.02
N GLU A 324 -8.30 12.80 -6.92
CA GLU A 324 -7.46 13.17 -8.06
C GLU A 324 -6.71 11.98 -8.65
N GLN A 325 -6.11 11.14 -7.80
CA GLN A 325 -5.43 9.93 -8.27
C GLN A 325 -6.37 8.97 -8.97
N ARG A 326 -7.58 8.82 -8.46
CA ARG A 326 -8.59 7.98 -9.08
C ARG A 326 -9.03 8.53 -10.44
N SER A 327 -9.32 9.84 -10.50
CA SER A 327 -9.69 10.49 -11.76
C SER A 327 -8.60 10.33 -12.82
N LEU A 328 -7.32 10.49 -12.44
CA LEU A 328 -6.22 10.23 -13.36
C LEU A 328 -6.19 8.76 -13.80
N ARG A 329 -6.36 7.84 -12.85
CA ARG A 329 -6.38 6.42 -13.17
C ARG A 329 -7.48 6.07 -14.18
N ASP A 330 -8.69 6.58 -13.97
CA ASP A 330 -9.83 6.34 -14.86
C ASP A 330 -9.56 6.86 -16.28
N LEU A 331 -8.76 7.92 -16.43
CA LEU A 331 -8.31 8.43 -17.71
C LEU A 331 -7.21 7.54 -18.33
N VAL A 332 -6.13 7.27 -17.59
CA VAL A 332 -4.97 6.57 -18.15
C VAL A 332 -5.25 5.09 -18.48
N THR A 333 -6.19 4.46 -17.78
CA THR A 333 -6.57 3.08 -18.09
C THR A 333 -7.32 2.90 -19.41
N ARG A 334 -7.79 4.00 -20.01
CA ARG A 334 -8.46 4.01 -21.33
C ARG A 334 -7.51 4.30 -22.46
N LEU A 335 -6.29 4.76 -22.18
CA LEU A 335 -5.32 5.07 -23.21
C LEU A 335 -4.85 3.80 -23.91
N SER A 336 -4.84 3.83 -25.24
CA SER A 336 -4.17 2.82 -26.07
C SER A 336 -2.66 2.92 -25.94
N ASP A 337 -1.93 1.88 -26.31
CA ASP A 337 -0.46 1.88 -26.33
C ASP A 337 0.11 3.03 -27.18
N ARG A 338 -0.53 3.34 -28.31
CA ARG A 338 -0.17 4.47 -29.16
C ARG A 338 -0.33 5.82 -28.46
N GLU A 339 -1.36 5.99 -27.65
CA GLU A 339 -1.55 7.23 -26.87
C GLU A 339 -0.57 7.32 -25.70
N ILE A 340 -0.24 6.19 -25.07
CA ILE A 340 0.84 6.13 -24.07
C ILE A 340 2.18 6.54 -24.73
N ASP A 341 2.54 6.00 -25.89
CA ASP A 341 3.74 6.40 -26.64
C ASP A 341 3.71 7.89 -26.99
N SER A 342 2.57 8.42 -27.42
CA SER A 342 2.41 9.86 -27.69
C SER A 342 2.63 10.72 -26.43
N PHE A 343 2.25 10.25 -25.25
CA PHE A 343 2.52 10.93 -23.99
C PHE A 343 4.02 10.92 -23.64
N PHE A 344 4.72 9.83 -23.94
CA PHE A 344 6.16 9.72 -23.77
C PHE A 344 6.92 10.65 -24.72
N GLU A 345 6.49 10.74 -25.97
CA GLU A 345 7.09 11.67 -26.94
C GLU A 345 6.89 13.12 -26.50
N LEU A 346 5.69 13.46 -26.04
CA LEU A 346 5.39 14.78 -25.47
C LEU A 346 6.29 15.09 -24.26
N ALA A 347 6.54 14.10 -23.40
CA ALA A 347 7.42 14.28 -22.24
C ALA A 347 8.87 14.55 -22.63
N ARG A 348 9.32 14.04 -23.78
CA ARG A 348 10.68 14.29 -24.32
C ARG A 348 10.81 15.66 -24.97
N THR A 349 9.76 16.16 -25.62
CA THR A 349 9.85 17.29 -26.56
C THR A 349 9.22 18.58 -26.04
N ASP A 350 8.19 18.53 -25.22
CA ASP A 350 7.32 19.68 -24.90
C ASP A 350 7.33 20.13 -23.42
N GLY A 351 8.44 19.94 -22.73
CA GLY A 351 8.62 20.56 -21.42
C GLY A 351 7.81 19.95 -20.27
N ILE A 352 7.21 18.75 -20.42
CA ILE A 352 6.53 18.05 -19.32
C ILE A 352 7.50 17.71 -18.17
N MET A 353 8.73 17.34 -18.48
CA MET A 353 9.72 16.98 -17.46
C MET A 353 10.03 18.10 -16.45
N PRO A 354 10.12 19.39 -16.82
CA PRO A 354 10.18 20.47 -15.83
C PRO A 354 8.95 20.51 -14.88
N ILE A 355 7.74 20.26 -15.40
CA ILE A 355 6.53 20.16 -14.57
C ILE A 355 6.65 19.00 -13.60
N VAL A 356 7.05 17.82 -14.08
CA VAL A 356 7.26 16.63 -13.23
C VAL A 356 8.27 16.92 -12.12
N ARG A 357 9.45 17.46 -12.46
CA ARG A 357 10.49 17.79 -11.48
C ARG A 357 10.02 18.78 -10.40
N LYS A 358 9.14 19.73 -10.76
CA LYS A 358 8.63 20.76 -9.85
C LYS A 358 7.50 20.26 -8.96
N THR A 359 6.67 19.32 -9.44
CA THR A 359 5.39 18.99 -8.80
C THR A 359 5.26 17.52 -8.37
N ALA A 360 6.14 16.63 -8.82
CA ALA A 360 6.10 15.23 -8.43
C ALA A 360 6.53 15.08 -6.97
N GLN A 361 5.66 14.49 -6.17
CA GLN A 361 5.92 14.08 -4.80
C GLN A 361 5.51 12.62 -4.65
N PHE A 362 6.29 11.85 -3.88
CA PHE A 362 6.09 10.41 -3.82
C PHE A 362 4.75 10.00 -3.17
N ASN A 363 4.31 10.74 -2.16
CA ASN A 363 3.05 10.45 -1.46
C ASN A 363 1.88 11.35 -1.87
N GLN A 364 2.12 12.43 -2.63
CA GLN A 364 1.10 13.39 -3.06
C GLN A 364 1.19 13.62 -4.56
N HIS A 365 0.28 13.02 -5.31
CA HIS A 365 0.27 13.11 -6.77
C HIS A 365 -0.62 14.25 -7.30
N ARG A 366 -1.53 14.79 -6.48
CA ARG A 366 -2.53 15.79 -6.90
C ARG A 366 -1.92 17.02 -7.58
N HIS A 367 -0.77 17.51 -7.10
CA HIS A 367 -0.12 18.67 -7.68
C HIS A 367 0.38 18.41 -9.11
N LEU A 368 1.00 17.24 -9.30
CA LEU A 368 1.42 16.78 -10.63
C LEU A 368 0.20 16.55 -11.54
N ILE A 369 -0.83 15.88 -11.04
CA ILE A 369 -2.07 15.60 -11.79
C ILE A 369 -2.70 16.91 -12.28
N ARG A 370 -2.90 17.86 -11.39
CA ARG A 370 -3.48 19.19 -11.73
C ARG A 370 -2.61 19.95 -12.73
N ALA A 371 -1.29 19.87 -12.60
CA ALA A 371 -0.36 20.52 -13.53
C ALA A 371 -0.43 19.88 -14.92
N LEU A 372 -0.47 18.55 -15.03
CA LEU A 372 -0.63 17.85 -16.30
C LEU A 372 -1.99 18.14 -16.96
N LEU A 373 -3.07 18.20 -16.20
CA LEU A 373 -4.41 18.52 -16.72
C LEU A 373 -4.53 19.99 -17.18
N ARG A 374 -3.70 20.89 -16.64
CA ARG A 374 -3.60 22.29 -17.12
C ARG A 374 -2.71 22.46 -18.34
N HIS A 375 -1.85 21.49 -18.65
CA HIS A 375 -0.96 21.52 -19.82
C HIS A 375 -1.74 21.08 -21.07
N PRO A 376 -2.01 21.98 -22.06
CA PRO A 376 -2.95 21.69 -23.14
C PRO A 376 -2.62 20.45 -23.96
N PRO A 377 -1.34 20.20 -24.39
CA PRO A 377 -1.00 18.99 -25.11
C PRO A 377 -1.23 17.70 -24.30
N ALA A 378 -0.85 17.68 -23.00
CA ALA A 378 -1.06 16.51 -22.13
C ALA A 378 -2.55 16.25 -21.94
N ARG A 379 -3.33 17.29 -21.67
CA ARG A 379 -4.78 17.20 -21.56
C ARG A 379 -5.44 16.65 -22.83
N LYS A 380 -4.99 17.08 -24.01
CA LYS A 380 -5.51 16.59 -25.29
C LYS A 380 -5.32 15.07 -25.44
N ILE A 381 -4.19 14.52 -25.03
CA ILE A 381 -3.95 13.06 -25.06
C ILE A 381 -4.85 12.36 -24.03
N LEU A 382 -4.86 12.84 -22.77
CA LEU A 382 -5.61 12.22 -21.67
C LEU A 382 -7.11 12.16 -21.93
N PHE A 383 -7.68 13.15 -22.64
CA PHE A 383 -9.13 13.19 -22.92
C PHE A 383 -9.50 12.68 -24.32
N ARG A 384 -8.53 12.29 -25.16
CA ARG A 384 -8.80 11.82 -26.52
C ARG A 384 -9.68 10.57 -26.54
N SER A 385 -9.44 9.65 -25.61
CA SER A 385 -10.22 8.41 -25.44
C SER A 385 -11.66 8.61 -24.95
N ILE A 386 -12.04 9.85 -24.54
CA ILE A 386 -13.39 10.19 -24.09
C ILE A 386 -14.19 10.90 -25.20
N LEU A 387 -13.49 11.54 -26.13
CA LEU A 387 -14.08 12.38 -27.18
C LEU A 387 -14.19 11.67 -28.55
N GLY A 388 -13.63 10.48 -28.67
CA GLY A 388 -13.74 9.59 -29.82
C GLY A 388 -14.48 8.31 -29.46
#